data_b96263f3179a5e082cda7de434861920
#
_entry.id   b96263f3179a5e082cda7de434861920
#
_cell.length_a   1.000
_cell.length_b   1.000
_cell.length_c   1.000
_cell.angle_alpha   90.00
_cell.angle_beta   90.00
_cell.angle_gamma   90.00
#
_symmetry.space_group_name_H-M   'P 1'
#
loop_
_entity.id
_entity.type
_entity.pdbx_description
1 polymer ?
#
loop_
_entity_poly.entity_id
_entity_poly.type
_entity_poly.pdbx_seq_one_letter_code
_entity_poly.pdbx_strand_id
1 'polypeptide(L)'
;MTSSKAQIMFDVQEHDFGDSVVSDNPVNYDFVFHNTGATPLVIQKATTGCGCTEISYDKEPIEPGEEGKIHVTYLADNGSGRFSHFVAVYSNGADRTGYTLLHIEGVVR
;
A
#
# COMPACT_ATOMS: atom_id res chain seq x y z
N MET A 1 28.64 -0.28 -9.09
CA MET A 1 28.68 0.14 -7.73
C MET A 1 27.46 -0.29 -6.94
N THR A 2 27.69 -0.86 -5.82
CA THR A 2 26.61 -1.37 -5.00
C THR A 2 25.94 -0.26 -4.22
N SER A 3 24.65 -0.20 -4.28
CA SER A 3 23.89 0.75 -3.49
C SER A 3 23.86 0.30 -2.04
N SER A 4 24.14 1.23 -1.12
CA SER A 4 23.99 0.97 0.31
C SER A 4 22.62 1.45 0.79
N LYS A 5 21.72 1.77 -0.12
CA LYS A 5 20.41 2.28 0.22
C LYS A 5 19.44 1.15 0.52
N ALA A 6 18.39 1.48 1.24
CA ALA A 6 17.23 0.60 1.36
C ALA A 6 16.51 0.55 0.01
N GLN A 7 15.80 -0.53 -0.23
CA GLN A 7 14.98 -0.67 -1.43
C GLN A 7 13.68 -1.35 -1.05
N ILE A 8 12.57 -0.82 -1.56
CA ILE A 8 11.27 -1.39 -1.29
C ILE A 8 10.78 -2.15 -2.51
N MET A 9 10.35 -3.39 -2.27
CA MET A 9 9.84 -4.24 -3.34
C MET A 9 8.54 -4.87 -2.88
N PHE A 10 7.44 -4.53 -3.54
CA PHE A 10 6.14 -5.09 -3.23
C PHE A 10 5.93 -6.38 -4.00
N ASP A 11 5.32 -7.37 -3.35
CA ASP A 11 4.95 -8.62 -4.02
C ASP A 11 3.94 -8.34 -5.13
N VAL A 12 2.94 -7.51 -4.82
CA VAL A 12 1.99 -7.01 -5.81
C VAL A 12 1.72 -5.55 -5.48
N GLN A 13 1.38 -4.77 -6.50
CA GLN A 13 1.06 -3.36 -6.32
C GLN A 13 -0.38 -3.04 -6.66
N GLU A 14 -1.18 -4.06 -6.98
CA GLU A 14 -2.59 -3.91 -7.30
C GLU A 14 -3.39 -4.99 -6.62
N HIS A 15 -4.59 -4.65 -6.21
CA HIS A 15 -5.53 -5.63 -5.68
C HIS A 15 -6.93 -5.31 -6.16
N ASP A 16 -7.59 -6.32 -6.73
CA ASP A 16 -8.97 -6.22 -7.18
C ASP A 16 -9.84 -7.00 -6.21
N PHE A 17 -10.69 -6.27 -5.48
CA PHE A 17 -11.60 -6.90 -4.52
C PHE A 17 -12.76 -7.62 -5.20
N GLY A 18 -12.87 -7.49 -6.53
CA GLY A 18 -13.93 -8.14 -7.26
C GLY A 18 -15.27 -7.46 -7.05
N ASP A 19 -16.35 -8.21 -7.19
CA ASP A 19 -17.69 -7.68 -7.07
C ASP A 19 -18.38 -8.07 -5.76
N SER A 20 -17.60 -8.45 -4.76
CA SER A 20 -18.13 -8.86 -3.46
C SER A 20 -18.15 -7.73 -2.44
N VAL A 21 -17.78 -6.51 -2.83
CA VAL A 21 -17.76 -5.38 -1.91
C VAL A 21 -19.19 -4.90 -1.67
N VAL A 22 -19.54 -4.74 -0.41
CA VAL A 22 -20.88 -4.32 -0.03
C VAL A 22 -20.78 -3.03 0.76
N SER A 23 -21.70 -2.09 0.49
CA SER A 23 -21.74 -0.82 1.20
C SER A 23 -21.82 -1.05 2.71
N ASP A 24 -21.07 -0.25 3.47
CA ASP A 24 -21.01 -0.31 4.93
C ASP A 24 -20.28 -1.54 5.47
N ASN A 25 -19.60 -2.28 4.59
CA ASN A 25 -18.87 -3.47 4.98
C ASN A 25 -17.41 -3.29 4.54
N PRO A 26 -16.49 -2.98 5.46
CA PRO A 26 -15.12 -2.70 5.04
C PRO A 26 -14.43 -3.94 4.46
N VAL A 27 -13.56 -3.69 3.50
CA VAL A 27 -12.69 -4.74 2.94
C VAL A 27 -11.26 -4.34 3.18
N ASN A 28 -10.40 -5.32 3.37
CA ASN A 28 -9.01 -5.12 3.75
C ASN A 28 -8.09 -5.87 2.83
N TYR A 29 -6.89 -5.32 2.67
CA TYR A 29 -5.82 -6.04 1.98
C TYR A 29 -4.48 -5.57 2.51
N ASP A 30 -3.56 -6.52 2.70
CA ASP A 30 -2.19 -6.22 3.11
C ASP A 30 -1.29 -6.32 1.91
N PHE A 31 -0.67 -5.19 1.53
CA PHE A 31 0.35 -5.18 0.49
C PHE A 31 1.68 -5.47 1.16
N VAL A 32 2.21 -6.65 0.91
CA VAL A 32 3.47 -7.10 1.53
C VAL A 32 4.63 -6.56 0.72
N PHE A 33 5.63 -6.03 1.40
CA PHE A 33 6.84 -5.56 0.75
C PHE A 33 8.06 -6.11 1.45
N HIS A 34 9.17 -6.09 0.75
CA HIS A 34 10.45 -6.58 1.25
C HIS A 34 11.49 -5.50 1.12
N ASN A 35 12.41 -5.45 2.07
CA ASN A 35 13.56 -4.59 1.95
C ASN A 35 14.65 -5.37 1.22
N THR A 36 14.84 -5.07 -0.05
CA THR A 36 15.85 -5.74 -0.87
C THR A 36 17.15 -4.96 -0.92
N GLY A 37 17.25 -3.89 -0.14
CA GLY A 37 18.46 -3.09 -0.10
C GLY A 37 19.42 -3.53 1.00
N ALA A 38 20.35 -2.65 1.34
CA ALA A 38 21.42 -2.96 2.27
C ALA A 38 21.32 -2.20 3.58
N THR A 39 20.37 -1.28 3.71
CA THR A 39 20.18 -0.49 4.93
C THR A 39 18.71 -0.55 5.35
N PRO A 40 18.38 -0.19 6.59
CA PRO A 40 17.00 -0.27 7.05
C PRO A 40 16.05 0.58 6.21
N LEU A 41 14.88 0.02 5.94
CA LEU A 41 13.84 0.66 5.15
C LEU A 41 12.82 1.29 6.08
N VAL A 42 12.56 2.58 5.88
CA VAL A 42 11.62 3.32 6.72
C VAL A 42 10.47 3.84 5.85
N ILE A 43 9.24 3.48 6.24
CA ILE A 43 8.06 4.06 5.61
C ILE A 43 7.82 5.40 6.26
N GLN A 44 7.83 6.47 5.46
CA GLN A 44 7.71 7.82 5.96
C GLN A 44 6.26 8.24 6.10
N LYS A 45 5.43 7.88 5.12
CA LYS A 45 4.00 8.12 5.17
C LYS A 45 3.33 7.36 4.04
N ALA A 46 2.02 7.24 4.12
CA ALA A 46 1.21 6.67 3.06
C ALA A 46 -0.04 7.53 2.94
N THR A 47 -0.38 7.92 1.71
CA THR A 47 -1.49 8.83 1.47
C THR A 47 -2.39 8.30 0.37
N THR A 48 -3.65 8.73 0.42
CA THR A 48 -4.62 8.40 -0.60
C THR A 48 -5.54 9.60 -0.76
N GLY A 49 -6.09 9.76 -1.97
CA GLY A 49 -7.04 10.83 -2.23
C GLY A 49 -8.47 10.52 -1.81
N CYS A 50 -8.71 9.29 -1.33
CA CYS A 50 -10.05 8.87 -0.95
C CYS A 50 -10.22 8.87 0.57
N GLY A 51 -11.18 9.66 1.06
CA GLY A 51 -11.46 9.71 2.49
C GLY A 51 -12.05 8.43 3.05
N CYS A 52 -12.49 7.52 2.17
CA CYS A 52 -13.06 6.25 2.58
C CYS A 52 -12.02 5.15 2.76
N THR A 53 -10.75 5.48 2.58
CA THR A 53 -9.66 4.52 2.65
C THR A 53 -8.78 4.85 3.84
N GLU A 54 -8.53 3.84 4.66
CA GLU A 54 -7.62 3.97 5.79
C GLU A 54 -6.39 3.14 5.54
N ILE A 55 -5.24 3.65 5.97
CA ILE A 55 -3.96 3.01 5.72
C ILE A 55 -3.20 2.93 7.03
N SER A 56 -2.65 1.76 7.32
CA SER A 56 -1.75 1.62 8.46
C SER A 56 -0.52 0.82 8.02
N TYR A 57 0.57 1.02 8.73
CA TYR A 57 1.83 0.37 8.39
C TYR A 57 2.75 0.39 9.59
N ASP A 58 3.79 -0.46 9.55
CA ASP A 58 4.79 -0.50 10.60
C ASP A 58 5.65 0.76 10.54
N LYS A 59 5.78 1.44 11.67
CA LYS A 59 6.56 2.67 11.74
C LYS A 59 8.01 2.39 12.10
N GLU A 60 8.32 1.15 12.45
CA GLU A 60 9.68 0.76 12.76
C GLU A 60 10.43 0.41 11.49
N PRO A 61 11.76 0.61 11.49
CA PRO A 61 12.56 0.26 10.32
C PRO A 61 12.47 -1.23 10.00
N ILE A 62 12.44 -1.52 8.70
CA ILE A 62 12.43 -2.89 8.20
C ILE A 62 13.87 -3.23 7.80
N GLU A 63 14.47 -4.20 8.47
CA GLU A 63 15.86 -4.54 8.22
C GLU A 63 16.05 -5.20 6.86
N PRO A 64 17.25 -5.12 6.29
CA PRO A 64 17.51 -5.79 5.00
C PRO A 64 17.13 -7.27 5.05
N GLY A 65 16.41 -7.70 4.04
CA GLY A 65 15.94 -9.08 3.95
C GLY A 65 14.64 -9.37 4.66
N GLU A 66 14.12 -8.41 5.41
CA GLU A 66 12.87 -8.60 6.12
C GLU A 66 11.70 -8.01 5.35
N GLU A 67 10.50 -8.35 5.80
CA GLU A 67 9.30 -7.89 5.13
C GLU A 67 8.44 -7.06 6.08
N GLY A 68 7.59 -6.22 5.48
CA GLY A 68 6.59 -5.47 6.20
C GLY A 68 5.34 -5.44 5.35
N LYS A 69 4.36 -4.67 5.80
CA LYS A 69 3.11 -4.59 5.04
C LYS A 69 2.45 -3.24 5.20
N ILE A 70 1.72 -2.87 4.15
CA ILE A 70 0.85 -1.71 4.14
C ILE A 70 -0.56 -2.25 4.21
N HIS A 71 -1.25 -1.99 5.30
CA HIS A 71 -2.62 -2.46 5.52
C HIS A 71 -3.59 -1.40 5.00
N VAL A 72 -4.43 -1.78 4.05
CA VAL A 72 -5.39 -0.88 3.44
C VAL A 72 -6.80 -1.37 3.74
N THR A 73 -7.63 -0.47 4.25
CA THR A 73 -9.03 -0.76 4.53
C THR A 73 -9.88 0.20 3.72
N TYR A 74 -10.79 -0.33 2.93
CA TYR A 74 -11.70 0.47 2.12
C TYR A 74 -13.13 0.25 2.58
N LEU A 75 -13.83 1.35 2.83
CA LEU A 75 -15.24 1.31 3.21
C LEU A 75 -16.04 2.09 2.19
N ALA A 76 -16.86 1.39 1.41
CA ALA A 76 -17.77 2.04 0.48
C ALA A 76 -18.95 2.57 1.28
N ASP A 77 -19.05 3.88 1.42
CA ASP A 77 -20.04 4.46 2.31
C ASP A 77 -21.32 4.87 1.60
N ASN A 78 -21.35 4.86 0.29
CA ASN A 78 -22.58 5.14 -0.43
C ASN A 78 -22.49 4.66 -1.86
N GLY A 79 -23.64 4.33 -2.40
CA GLY A 79 -23.77 3.99 -3.80
C GLY A 79 -23.23 2.62 -4.12
N SER A 80 -23.29 2.33 -5.39
CA SER A 80 -22.79 1.09 -5.95
C SER A 80 -22.03 1.43 -7.21
N GLY A 81 -21.26 0.46 -7.71
CA GLY A 81 -20.52 0.65 -8.92
C GLY A 81 -19.03 0.41 -8.72
N ARG A 82 -18.28 0.71 -9.75
CA ARG A 82 -16.85 0.44 -9.77
C ARG A 82 -16.08 1.51 -8.99
N PHE A 83 -15.08 1.08 -8.24
CA PHE A 83 -14.17 2.02 -7.59
C PHE A 83 -12.73 1.70 -7.96
N SER A 84 -11.89 2.72 -7.88
CA SER A 84 -10.47 2.61 -8.21
C SER A 84 -9.74 3.73 -7.48
N HIS A 85 -8.79 3.37 -6.61
CA HIS A 85 -8.06 4.35 -5.82
C HIS A 85 -6.60 3.99 -5.75
N PHE A 86 -5.75 5.01 -5.66
CA PHE A 86 -4.32 4.84 -5.52
C PHE A 86 -3.89 5.19 -4.11
N VAL A 87 -2.87 4.50 -3.65
CA VAL A 87 -2.21 4.78 -2.37
C VAL A 87 -0.74 5.05 -2.68
N ALA A 88 -0.25 6.20 -2.26
CA ALA A 88 1.15 6.56 -2.44
C ALA A 88 1.91 6.26 -1.15
N VAL A 89 2.88 5.36 -1.23
CA VAL A 89 3.69 4.95 -0.09
C VAL A 89 5.05 5.62 -0.21
N TYR A 90 5.36 6.52 0.71
CA TYR A 90 6.62 7.25 0.72
C TYR A 90 7.60 6.53 1.63
N SER A 91 8.80 6.27 1.12
CA SER A 91 9.82 5.57 1.89
C SER A 91 11.20 5.99 1.41
N ASN A 92 12.21 5.66 2.21
CA ASN A 92 13.58 5.90 1.81
C ASN A 92 14.10 4.83 0.85
N GLY A 93 13.26 3.86 0.48
CA GLY A 93 13.63 2.80 -0.46
C GLY A 93 12.98 2.94 -1.82
N ALA A 94 12.21 4.01 -2.04
CA ALA A 94 11.60 4.26 -3.32
C ALA A 94 12.61 4.84 -4.31
N ASP A 95 12.21 4.90 -5.57
CA ASP A 95 13.07 5.47 -6.60
C ASP A 95 13.14 6.99 -6.46
N ARG A 96 13.48 7.69 -7.54
CA ARG A 96 13.68 9.13 -7.51
C ARG A 96 12.45 9.91 -7.10
N THR A 97 11.27 9.34 -7.31
CA THR A 97 10.02 10.02 -6.96
C THR A 97 9.82 10.07 -5.46
N GLY A 98 10.45 9.15 -4.72
CA GLY A 98 10.29 9.07 -3.28
C GLY A 98 9.08 8.29 -2.84
N TYR A 99 8.28 7.77 -3.76
CA TYR A 99 7.08 7.02 -3.41
C TYR A 99 6.86 5.86 -4.37
N THR A 100 6.01 4.92 -3.93
CA THR A 100 5.56 3.79 -4.71
C THR A 100 4.04 3.81 -4.71
N LEU A 101 3.42 3.61 -5.88
CA LEU A 101 1.97 3.61 -5.97
C LEU A 101 1.41 2.21 -5.83
N LEU A 102 0.40 2.08 -4.99
CA LEU A 102 -0.42 0.88 -4.89
C LEU A 102 -1.80 1.22 -5.42
N HIS A 103 -2.52 0.22 -5.89
CA HIS A 103 -3.82 0.43 -6.51
C HIS A 103 -4.81 -0.58 -5.98
N ILE A 104 -6.00 -0.10 -5.60
CA ILE A 104 -7.12 -0.97 -5.25
C ILE A 104 -8.27 -0.66 -6.17
N GLU A 105 -9.03 -1.68 -6.50
CA GLU A 105 -10.22 -1.52 -7.32
C GLU A 105 -11.22 -2.61 -6.99
N GLY A 106 -12.44 -2.41 -7.44
CA GLY A 106 -13.48 -3.39 -7.21
C GLY A 106 -14.83 -2.84 -7.64
N VAL A 107 -15.86 -3.60 -7.35
CA VAL A 107 -17.23 -3.22 -7.67
C VAL A 107 -18.06 -3.36 -6.41
N VAL A 108 -18.77 -2.28 -6.07
CA VAL A 108 -19.66 -2.25 -4.91
C VAL A 108 -21.05 -2.66 -5.37
N ARG A 109 -21.60 -3.61 -4.68
CA ARG A 109 -22.94 -4.10 -4.98
C ARG A 109 -24.02 -3.27 -4.30
#